data_4837c36313a072101c953cf80aa5475a
#
_entry.id   4837c36313a072101c953cf80aa5475a
#
_cell.length_a   1.000
_cell.length_b   1.000
_cell.length_c   1.000
_cell.angle_alpha   90.00
_cell.angle_beta   90.00
_cell.angle_gamma   90.00
#
_symmetry.space_group_name_H-M   'P 1'
#
loop_
_entity.id
_entity.type
_entity.pdbx_description
1 polymer ?
#
loop_
_entity_poly.entity_id
_entity_poly.type
_entity_poly.pdbx_seq_one_letter_code
_entity_poly.pdbx_strand_id
1 'polypeptide(L)'
;MYATRKPNAPLAAWAVLLALGVGALASVLWVLPYRSFDLDRFFAPKELALHAAALAAGVAALAGTRGFTLRRADCALIAWLGLSLVSAVFATNHWLAYRALTVSVSSAAIFWSARAVSSTGIAPALARILALVVVVGALTALAQAYGIKMEFAALNRAPGGTFGNRNFMAHLTAAGVPLILFCIASARGRAGAAFWTIALAACAAALVLSRTRAAWLALAVGCVTLGVVAVSGPPFLESAAVRRRMLKATAAVAAGVVLALALPNSLDWRSDSPYLDSVKGVVDFRDGSGRGRVAQYLNSVKMSLAHPVLGVGPGNWPVIYPKFAPANDPSLSDATGMASNPWPSSDWVAALSERGIAAFLVMAAFVALLLGGALTVRYDGARAPDERLAALAGGGIVLIAAIEGGFDAVLLLPTPSIVVWAAAGALLSAGTAHNESARFTARRLAIAGAFAAFTYLSCAFAGRRMQAMRLYEIGTSAAIEAAVVKDPGSYRIRMRAADYYLSKSQCAKARADALAAHDLFPSSPGPRHVLTQCPGR
;
A
#
# COMPACT_ATOMS: atom_id res chain seq x y z
N MET A 1 -28.69 -14.91 -6.33
CA MET A 1 -29.15 -14.11 -7.49
C MET A 1 -29.24 -12.65 -7.06
N TYR A 2 -28.34 -11.78 -7.47
CA TYR A 2 -28.46 -10.35 -7.18
C TYR A 2 -29.79 -9.87 -7.74
N ALA A 3 -30.73 -9.57 -6.86
CA ALA A 3 -32.03 -9.02 -7.25
C ALA A 3 -31.77 -7.75 -8.09
N THR A 4 -32.43 -7.68 -9.22
CA THR A 4 -32.30 -6.62 -10.24
C THR A 4 -32.92 -5.30 -9.81
N ARG A 5 -32.68 -4.81 -8.60
CA ARG A 5 -32.87 -3.39 -8.34
C ARG A 5 -31.76 -2.67 -9.10
N LYS A 6 -32.10 -2.04 -10.24
CA LYS A 6 -31.24 -1.01 -10.82
C LYS A 6 -30.83 -0.10 -9.66
N PRO A 7 -29.55 0.05 -9.35
CA PRO A 7 -29.17 0.90 -8.25
C PRO A 7 -29.53 2.32 -8.66
N ASN A 8 -30.61 2.88 -8.07
CA ASN A 8 -30.83 4.33 -8.05
C ASN A 8 -29.78 4.93 -7.11
N ALA A 9 -28.52 4.61 -7.35
CA ALA A 9 -27.42 5.13 -6.57
C ALA A 9 -27.32 6.63 -6.83
N PRO A 10 -27.20 7.45 -5.78
CA PRO A 10 -27.05 8.89 -5.92
C PRO A 10 -25.78 9.21 -6.72
N LEU A 11 -25.76 10.34 -7.41
CA LEU A 11 -24.63 10.79 -8.24
C LEU A 11 -23.29 10.76 -7.45
N ALA A 12 -23.35 11.12 -6.17
CA ALA A 12 -22.20 11.07 -5.27
C ALA A 12 -21.60 9.65 -5.13
N ALA A 13 -22.42 8.61 -5.15
CA ALA A 13 -21.92 7.24 -5.07
C ALA A 13 -21.14 6.85 -6.33
N TRP A 14 -21.62 7.27 -7.50
CA TRP A 14 -20.89 7.09 -8.76
C TRP A 14 -19.61 7.92 -8.81
N ALA A 15 -19.62 9.14 -8.25
CA ALA A 15 -18.43 9.98 -8.13
C ALA A 15 -17.36 9.32 -7.24
N VAL A 16 -17.76 8.73 -6.08
CA VAL A 16 -16.86 7.95 -5.21
C VAL A 16 -16.28 6.76 -5.97
N LEU A 17 -17.12 5.98 -6.67
CA LEU A 17 -16.67 4.83 -7.44
C LEU A 17 -15.65 5.22 -8.51
N LEU A 18 -15.93 6.30 -9.25
CA LEU A 18 -15.03 6.82 -10.29
C LEU A 18 -13.71 7.30 -9.69
N ALA A 19 -13.75 8.09 -8.61
CA ALA A 19 -12.57 8.61 -7.93
C ALA A 19 -11.66 7.48 -7.42
N LEU A 20 -12.23 6.48 -6.76
CA LEU A 20 -11.48 5.33 -6.25
C LEU A 20 -10.95 4.45 -7.39
N GLY A 21 -11.75 4.21 -8.43
CA GLY A 21 -11.34 3.41 -9.58
C GLY A 21 -10.21 4.06 -10.38
N VAL A 22 -10.35 5.35 -10.72
CA VAL A 22 -9.32 6.11 -11.45
C VAL A 22 -8.06 6.26 -10.60
N GLY A 23 -8.20 6.59 -9.31
CA GLY A 23 -7.07 6.72 -8.40
C GLY A 23 -6.30 5.42 -8.23
N ALA A 24 -7.00 4.29 -8.07
CA ALA A 24 -6.38 2.96 -7.99
C ALA A 24 -5.65 2.61 -9.30
N LEU A 25 -6.27 2.84 -10.46
CA LEU A 25 -5.64 2.59 -11.77
C LEU A 25 -4.43 3.50 -11.99
N ALA A 26 -4.54 4.79 -11.69
CA ALA A 26 -3.44 5.73 -11.77
C ALA A 26 -2.28 5.30 -10.86
N SER A 27 -2.57 4.84 -9.64
CA SER A 27 -1.55 4.34 -8.70
C SER A 27 -0.85 3.08 -9.20
N VAL A 28 -1.47 2.26 -10.05
CA VAL A 28 -0.81 1.13 -10.71
C VAL A 28 0.08 1.59 -11.85
N LEU A 29 -0.40 2.48 -12.71
CA LEU A 29 0.24 2.77 -14.00
C LEU A 29 1.27 3.91 -13.94
N TRP A 30 1.14 4.85 -13.01
CA TRP A 30 1.94 6.06 -13.00
C TRP A 30 3.34 5.85 -12.45
N VAL A 31 4.35 6.15 -13.27
CA VAL A 31 5.78 6.08 -12.96
C VAL A 31 6.46 7.32 -13.53
N LEU A 32 7.49 7.81 -12.85
CA LEU A 32 8.30 8.95 -13.32
C LEU A 32 9.60 8.48 -13.96
N PRO A 33 10.15 9.22 -14.94
CA PRO A 33 11.38 8.84 -15.65
C PRO A 33 12.67 9.11 -14.86
N TYR A 34 12.59 9.71 -13.68
CA TYR A 34 13.73 10.24 -12.93
C TYR A 34 14.55 9.13 -12.25
N ARG A 35 15.60 8.65 -12.95
CA ARG A 35 16.39 7.47 -12.53
C ARG A 35 17.23 7.70 -11.27
N SER A 36 17.61 8.94 -10.98
CA SER A 36 18.32 9.28 -9.74
C SER A 36 17.51 9.03 -8.47
N PHE A 37 16.19 8.83 -8.60
CA PHE A 37 15.26 8.55 -7.50
C PHE A 37 14.72 7.12 -7.60
N ASP A 38 15.56 6.12 -7.37
CA ASP A 38 15.28 4.70 -7.58
C ASP A 38 13.94 4.20 -7.06
N LEU A 39 13.52 4.61 -5.86
CA LEU A 39 12.24 4.24 -5.27
C LEU A 39 11.19 5.32 -5.46
N ASP A 40 11.52 6.58 -5.17
CA ASP A 40 10.54 7.68 -5.18
C ASP A 40 9.91 7.92 -6.56
N ARG A 41 10.59 7.60 -7.66
CA ARG A 41 10.01 7.67 -9.02
C ARG A 41 8.79 6.75 -9.20
N PHE A 42 8.70 5.67 -8.42
CA PHE A 42 7.55 4.78 -8.39
C PHE A 42 6.52 5.21 -7.35
N PHE A 43 6.96 5.74 -6.20
CA PHE A 43 6.06 6.02 -5.07
C PHE A 43 5.45 7.41 -5.09
N ALA A 44 6.19 8.46 -5.43
CA ALA A 44 5.68 9.83 -5.41
C ALA A 44 4.42 10.03 -6.28
N PRO A 45 4.35 9.54 -7.54
CA PRO A 45 3.13 9.66 -8.34
C PRO A 45 1.97 8.83 -7.78
N LYS A 46 2.25 7.67 -7.16
CA LYS A 46 1.24 6.82 -6.55
C LYS A 46 0.68 7.43 -5.27
N GLU A 47 1.51 8.14 -4.48
CA GLU A 47 1.06 8.92 -3.34
C GLU A 47 0.14 10.05 -3.77
N LEU A 48 0.48 10.78 -4.84
CA LEU A 48 -0.40 11.80 -5.40
C LEU A 48 -1.74 11.20 -5.84
N ALA A 49 -1.73 10.04 -6.50
CA ALA A 49 -2.95 9.34 -6.90
C ALA A 49 -3.81 8.93 -5.68
N LEU A 50 -3.17 8.43 -4.60
CA LEU A 50 -3.83 8.11 -3.32
C LEU A 50 -4.52 9.36 -2.72
N HIS A 51 -3.79 10.47 -2.61
CA HIS A 51 -4.32 11.69 -2.03
C HIS A 51 -5.43 12.30 -2.88
N ALA A 52 -5.29 12.30 -4.21
CA ALA A 52 -6.32 12.78 -5.13
C ALA A 52 -7.59 11.92 -5.08
N ALA A 53 -7.45 10.59 -5.01
CA ALA A 53 -8.57 9.68 -4.84
C ALA A 53 -9.28 9.90 -3.50
N ALA A 54 -8.52 10.08 -2.42
CA ALA A 54 -9.07 10.37 -1.09
C ALA A 54 -9.82 11.71 -1.06
N LEU A 55 -9.25 12.75 -1.68
CA LEU A 55 -9.88 14.08 -1.79
C LEU A 55 -11.21 13.98 -2.55
N ALA A 56 -11.17 13.45 -3.77
CA ALA A 56 -12.36 13.40 -4.62
C ALA A 56 -13.45 12.49 -4.05
N ALA A 57 -13.08 11.28 -3.58
CA ALA A 57 -14.03 10.35 -2.98
C ALA A 57 -14.59 10.87 -1.64
N GLY A 58 -13.73 11.46 -0.80
CA GLY A 58 -14.13 12.01 0.50
C GLY A 58 -15.08 13.19 0.37
N VAL A 59 -14.77 14.13 -0.52
CA VAL A 59 -15.66 15.28 -0.79
C VAL A 59 -17.00 14.79 -1.36
N ALA A 60 -16.98 13.88 -2.34
CA ALA A 60 -18.21 13.33 -2.90
C ALA A 60 -19.05 12.57 -1.85
N ALA A 61 -18.42 11.77 -0.99
CA ALA A 61 -19.08 11.06 0.09
C ALA A 61 -19.69 12.03 1.12
N LEU A 62 -18.94 13.04 1.55
CA LEU A 62 -19.42 14.04 2.50
C LEU A 62 -20.54 14.91 1.93
N ALA A 63 -20.48 15.24 0.64
CA ALA A 63 -21.48 16.09 -0.02
C ALA A 63 -22.79 15.35 -0.33
N GLY A 64 -22.75 14.08 -0.70
CA GLY A 64 -23.90 13.42 -1.32
C GLY A 64 -24.35 12.11 -0.71
N THR A 65 -23.66 11.57 0.31
CA THR A 65 -24.12 10.36 0.98
C THR A 65 -24.72 10.66 2.36
N ARG A 66 -25.61 9.77 2.79
CA ARG A 66 -26.13 9.80 4.16
C ARG A 66 -24.98 9.50 5.13
N GLY A 67 -25.03 10.09 6.33
CA GLY A 67 -24.06 9.78 7.39
C GLY A 67 -24.05 8.29 7.73
N PHE A 68 -22.96 7.82 8.30
CA PHE A 68 -22.86 6.48 8.88
C PHE A 68 -22.64 6.57 10.40
N THR A 69 -23.13 5.59 11.13
CA THR A 69 -22.85 5.47 12.56
C THR A 69 -21.42 4.96 12.76
N LEU A 70 -20.73 5.57 13.73
CA LEU A 70 -19.41 5.09 14.15
C LEU A 70 -19.53 3.69 14.79
N ARG A 71 -18.70 2.78 14.32
CA ARG A 71 -18.56 1.43 14.86
C ARG A 71 -17.26 1.33 15.66
N ARG A 72 -17.09 0.26 16.42
CA ARG A 72 -15.86 0.00 17.18
C ARG A 72 -14.60 0.07 16.30
N ALA A 73 -14.66 -0.46 15.06
CA ALA A 73 -13.57 -0.36 14.10
C ALA A 73 -13.24 1.11 13.72
N ASP A 74 -14.25 1.97 13.57
CA ASP A 74 -14.01 3.40 13.27
C ASP A 74 -13.35 4.10 14.44
N CYS A 75 -13.78 3.80 15.67
CA CYS A 75 -13.16 4.34 16.88
C CYS A 75 -11.70 3.90 16.99
N ALA A 76 -11.39 2.64 16.70
CA ALA A 76 -10.02 2.15 16.66
C ALA A 76 -9.19 2.86 15.58
N LEU A 77 -9.72 3.04 14.37
CA LEU A 77 -9.03 3.75 13.29
C LEU A 77 -8.79 5.23 13.65
N ILE A 78 -9.77 5.92 14.25
CA ILE A 78 -9.62 7.30 14.72
C ILE A 78 -8.56 7.38 15.83
N ALA A 79 -8.60 6.46 16.80
CA ALA A 79 -7.61 6.40 17.88
C ALA A 79 -6.19 6.17 17.32
N TRP A 80 -6.05 5.25 16.35
CA TRP A 80 -4.77 5.00 15.68
C TRP A 80 -4.24 6.24 14.94
N LEU A 81 -5.10 6.98 14.23
CA LEU A 81 -4.72 8.25 13.57
C LEU A 81 -4.32 9.31 14.60
N GLY A 82 -5.06 9.41 15.72
CA GLY A 82 -4.75 10.33 16.82
C GLY A 82 -3.38 10.04 17.45
N LEU A 83 -3.11 8.77 17.77
CA LEU A 83 -1.81 8.34 18.30
C LEU A 83 -0.69 8.58 17.27
N SER A 84 -0.94 8.35 15.98
CA SER A 84 0.02 8.64 14.92
C SER A 84 0.32 10.14 14.79
N LEU A 85 -0.68 10.99 14.97
CA LEU A 85 -0.49 12.44 14.98
C LEU A 85 0.35 12.89 16.17
N VAL A 86 0.07 12.39 17.38
CA VAL A 86 0.86 12.69 18.58
C VAL A 86 2.30 12.23 18.38
N SER A 87 2.51 11.00 17.89
CA SER A 87 3.84 10.48 17.59
C SER A 87 4.60 11.35 16.57
N ALA A 88 3.90 11.87 15.55
CA ALA A 88 4.50 12.72 14.52
C ALA A 88 5.06 14.06 15.05
N VAL A 89 4.47 14.58 16.12
CA VAL A 89 4.97 15.83 16.78
C VAL A 89 6.38 15.65 17.36
N PHE A 90 6.72 14.44 17.82
CA PHE A 90 8.01 14.12 18.42
C PHE A 90 8.99 13.47 17.44
N ALA A 91 8.67 13.41 16.16
CA ALA A 91 9.52 12.83 15.13
C ALA A 91 10.78 13.68 14.88
N THR A 92 11.92 13.04 14.66
CA THR A 92 13.17 13.72 14.29
C THR A 92 13.06 14.41 12.93
N ASN A 93 12.54 13.68 11.94
CA ASN A 93 12.28 14.21 10.59
C ASN A 93 10.79 14.44 10.40
N HIS A 94 10.34 15.66 10.62
CA HIS A 94 8.93 16.05 10.48
C HIS A 94 8.40 15.94 9.05
N TRP A 95 9.26 16.06 8.02
CA TRP A 95 8.84 15.89 6.62
C TRP A 95 8.43 14.47 6.30
N LEU A 96 9.21 13.49 6.79
CA LEU A 96 8.85 12.08 6.67
C LEU A 96 7.61 11.73 7.51
N ALA A 97 7.50 12.32 8.72
CA ALA A 97 6.34 12.13 9.58
C ALA A 97 5.06 12.67 8.92
N TYR A 98 5.11 13.86 8.34
CA TYR A 98 3.99 14.43 7.58
C TYR A 98 3.60 13.53 6.40
N ARG A 99 4.57 13.07 5.60
CA ARG A 99 4.34 12.15 4.47
C ARG A 99 3.62 10.88 4.92
N ALA A 100 4.12 10.19 5.94
CA ALA A 100 3.54 8.95 6.45
C ALA A 100 2.14 9.17 7.05
N LEU A 101 1.94 10.29 7.74
CA LEU A 101 0.64 10.67 8.30
C LEU A 101 -0.39 10.96 7.20
N THR A 102 -0.01 11.70 6.14
CA THR A 102 -0.94 11.99 5.03
C THR A 102 -1.35 10.75 4.26
N VAL A 103 -0.45 9.78 4.08
CA VAL A 103 -0.79 8.46 3.51
C VAL A 103 -1.79 7.73 4.40
N SER A 104 -1.58 7.72 5.71
CA SER A 104 -2.49 7.08 6.69
C SER A 104 -3.89 7.71 6.69
N VAL A 105 -3.96 9.04 6.70
CA VAL A 105 -5.25 9.79 6.68
C VAL A 105 -5.98 9.57 5.35
N SER A 106 -5.26 9.62 4.22
CA SER A 106 -5.88 9.37 2.90
C SER A 106 -6.39 7.94 2.78
N SER A 107 -5.68 6.95 3.30
CA SER A 107 -6.11 5.55 3.35
C SER A 107 -7.39 5.37 4.18
N ALA A 108 -7.46 5.99 5.36
CA ALA A 108 -8.65 5.99 6.19
C ALA A 108 -9.84 6.70 5.50
N ALA A 109 -9.58 7.81 4.82
CA ALA A 109 -10.61 8.51 4.05
C ALA A 109 -11.18 7.66 2.92
N ILE A 110 -10.34 6.90 2.22
CA ILE A 110 -10.75 5.94 1.19
C ILE A 110 -11.64 4.85 1.80
N PHE A 111 -11.24 4.28 2.95
CA PHE A 111 -12.04 3.30 3.68
C PHE A 111 -13.43 3.85 4.02
N TRP A 112 -13.51 5.03 4.62
CA TRP A 112 -14.79 5.65 5.00
C TRP A 112 -15.63 6.08 3.79
N SER A 113 -15.01 6.57 2.72
CA SER A 113 -15.71 6.93 1.47
C SER A 113 -16.33 5.71 0.80
N ALA A 114 -15.59 4.61 0.69
CA ALA A 114 -16.09 3.35 0.16
C ALA A 114 -17.21 2.77 1.03
N ARG A 115 -17.08 2.88 2.35
CA ARG A 115 -18.11 2.47 3.30
C ARG A 115 -19.38 3.32 3.21
N ALA A 116 -19.26 4.63 3.04
CA ALA A 116 -20.41 5.52 2.92
C ALA A 116 -21.31 5.19 1.72
N VAL A 117 -20.75 4.58 0.68
CA VAL A 117 -21.49 4.18 -0.52
C VAL A 117 -21.85 2.68 -0.55
N SER A 118 -21.44 1.89 0.43
CA SER A 118 -21.71 0.45 0.46
C SER A 118 -23.21 0.11 0.45
N SER A 119 -24.03 0.91 1.13
CA SER A 119 -25.50 0.76 1.19
C SER A 119 -26.23 1.15 -0.09
N THR A 120 -25.58 1.81 -1.05
CA THR A 120 -26.20 2.26 -2.31
C THR A 120 -26.25 1.18 -3.39
N GLY A 121 -25.75 -0.02 -3.10
CA GLY A 121 -25.71 -1.16 -4.05
C GLY A 121 -24.58 -1.11 -5.08
N ILE A 122 -23.65 -0.13 -5.01
CA ILE A 122 -22.50 -0.05 -5.94
C ILE A 122 -21.27 -0.84 -5.45
N ALA A 123 -21.27 -1.37 -4.24
CA ALA A 123 -20.13 -2.13 -3.70
C ALA A 123 -19.63 -3.25 -4.63
N PRO A 124 -20.50 -4.06 -5.29
CA PRO A 124 -20.03 -5.04 -6.25
C PRO A 124 -19.38 -4.45 -7.51
N ALA A 125 -19.80 -3.25 -7.93
CA ALA A 125 -19.18 -2.56 -9.06
C ALA A 125 -17.78 -2.07 -8.67
N LEU A 126 -17.64 -1.48 -7.48
CA LEU A 126 -16.33 -1.07 -6.95
C LEU A 126 -15.40 -2.29 -6.80
N ALA A 127 -15.87 -3.40 -6.24
CA ALA A 127 -15.07 -4.62 -6.12
C ALA A 127 -14.56 -5.13 -7.49
N ARG A 128 -15.37 -5.06 -8.55
CA ARG A 128 -14.95 -5.43 -9.92
C ARG A 128 -13.90 -4.48 -10.48
N ILE A 129 -14.05 -3.17 -10.26
CA ILE A 129 -13.05 -2.19 -10.69
C ILE A 129 -11.72 -2.43 -9.96
N LEU A 130 -11.75 -2.64 -8.65
CA LEU A 130 -10.54 -2.93 -7.88
C LEU A 130 -9.89 -4.26 -8.30
N ALA A 131 -10.69 -5.29 -8.56
CA ALA A 131 -10.19 -6.55 -9.12
C ALA A 131 -9.52 -6.35 -10.49
N LEU A 132 -10.10 -5.51 -11.37
CA LEU A 132 -9.49 -5.17 -12.66
C LEU A 132 -8.17 -4.43 -12.47
N VAL A 133 -8.08 -3.50 -11.53
CA VAL A 133 -6.83 -2.79 -11.19
C VAL A 133 -5.74 -3.77 -10.75
N VAL A 134 -6.08 -4.78 -9.93
CA VAL A 134 -5.16 -5.86 -9.54
C VAL A 134 -4.66 -6.62 -10.77
N VAL A 135 -5.57 -7.01 -11.67
CA VAL A 135 -5.22 -7.71 -12.92
C VAL A 135 -4.29 -6.86 -13.78
N VAL A 136 -4.58 -5.55 -13.94
CA VAL A 136 -3.71 -4.64 -14.69
C VAL A 136 -2.31 -4.59 -14.07
N GLY A 137 -2.20 -4.53 -12.74
CA GLY A 137 -0.91 -4.61 -12.05
C GLY A 137 -0.14 -5.88 -12.38
N ALA A 138 -0.78 -7.05 -12.30
CA ALA A 138 -0.20 -8.33 -12.66
C ALA A 138 0.23 -8.39 -14.14
N LEU A 139 -0.58 -7.84 -15.05
CA LEU A 139 -0.28 -7.79 -16.49
C LEU A 139 0.96 -6.93 -16.79
N THR A 140 1.20 -5.84 -16.06
CA THR A 140 2.43 -5.04 -16.24
C THR A 140 3.69 -5.84 -15.89
N ALA A 141 3.61 -6.71 -14.89
CA ALA A 141 4.72 -7.59 -14.51
C ALA A 141 4.90 -8.74 -15.52
N LEU A 142 3.81 -9.35 -16.00
CA LEU A 142 3.88 -10.35 -17.07
C LEU A 142 4.48 -9.76 -18.34
N ALA A 143 4.07 -8.56 -18.74
CA ALA A 143 4.63 -7.87 -19.89
C ALA A 143 6.16 -7.70 -19.75
N GLN A 144 6.64 -7.29 -18.57
CA GLN A 144 8.07 -7.22 -18.28
C GLN A 144 8.74 -8.62 -18.32
N ALA A 145 8.11 -9.64 -17.74
CA ALA A 145 8.66 -10.98 -17.68
C ALA A 145 8.84 -11.63 -19.06
N TYR A 146 7.95 -11.31 -19.99
CA TYR A 146 7.98 -11.84 -21.37
C TYR A 146 8.65 -10.88 -22.36
N GLY A 147 9.52 -9.99 -21.89
CA GLY A 147 10.44 -9.24 -22.75
C GLY A 147 9.91 -7.93 -23.31
N ILE A 148 8.71 -7.45 -22.89
CA ILE A 148 8.26 -6.11 -23.24
C ILE A 148 9.12 -5.12 -22.45
N LYS A 149 10.05 -4.45 -23.15
CA LYS A 149 10.93 -3.45 -22.56
C LYS A 149 10.11 -2.22 -22.19
N MET A 150 9.98 -1.98 -20.90
CA MET A 150 9.41 -0.76 -20.35
C MET A 150 10.55 0.11 -19.84
N GLU A 151 10.71 1.30 -20.40
CA GLU A 151 11.79 2.24 -20.03
C GLU A 151 11.84 2.51 -18.52
N PHE A 152 10.69 2.44 -17.87
CA PHE A 152 10.52 2.76 -16.46
C PHE A 152 10.59 1.54 -15.53
N ALA A 153 10.70 0.31 -16.05
CA ALA A 153 10.75 -0.88 -15.22
C ALA A 153 12.15 -1.04 -14.58
N ALA A 154 12.20 -1.38 -13.29
CA ALA A 154 13.44 -1.71 -12.63
C ALA A 154 13.92 -3.11 -13.06
N LEU A 155 15.16 -3.23 -13.53
CA LEU A 155 15.73 -4.50 -13.98
C LEU A 155 16.14 -5.39 -12.81
N ASN A 156 16.71 -4.80 -11.76
CA ASN A 156 17.31 -5.56 -10.63
C ASN A 156 16.29 -6.33 -9.80
N ARG A 157 15.00 -5.98 -9.89
CA ARG A 157 13.91 -6.59 -9.10
C ARG A 157 12.73 -6.97 -9.99
N ALA A 158 13.02 -7.39 -11.22
CA ALA A 158 12.04 -7.91 -12.17
C ALA A 158 11.42 -9.24 -11.66
N PRO A 159 10.16 -9.53 -12.05
CA PRO A 159 9.22 -8.69 -12.77
C PRO A 159 8.40 -7.80 -11.83
N GLY A 160 8.77 -6.57 -11.68
CA GLY A 160 8.06 -5.59 -10.85
C GLY A 160 7.07 -4.73 -11.63
N GLY A 161 7.10 -4.77 -12.95
CA GLY A 161 6.29 -3.92 -13.81
C GLY A 161 6.41 -2.45 -13.42
N THR A 162 5.30 -1.77 -13.30
CA THR A 162 5.21 -0.36 -12.88
C THR A 162 5.41 -0.11 -11.38
N PHE A 163 5.70 -1.14 -10.60
CA PHE A 163 5.96 -1.04 -9.15
C PHE A 163 7.45 -0.89 -8.82
N GLY A 164 8.33 -1.14 -9.79
CA GLY A 164 9.77 -1.11 -9.59
C GLY A 164 10.34 -2.24 -8.72
N ASN A 165 9.48 -3.07 -8.14
CA ASN A 165 9.87 -4.21 -7.31
C ASN A 165 8.80 -5.31 -7.40
N ARG A 166 9.24 -6.54 -7.70
CA ARG A 166 8.36 -7.71 -7.79
C ARG A 166 7.56 -7.99 -6.52
N ASN A 167 8.11 -7.69 -5.34
CA ASN A 167 7.40 -7.90 -4.09
C ASN A 167 6.13 -7.01 -4.01
N PHE A 168 6.24 -5.74 -4.36
CA PHE A 168 5.13 -4.79 -4.26
C PHE A 168 3.99 -5.14 -5.22
N MET A 169 4.33 -5.59 -6.44
CA MET A 169 3.34 -6.12 -7.37
C MET A 169 2.69 -7.41 -6.84
N ALA A 170 3.50 -8.32 -6.28
CA ALA A 170 3.01 -9.59 -5.76
C ALA A 170 2.07 -9.40 -4.57
N HIS A 171 2.36 -8.47 -3.65
CA HIS A 171 1.48 -8.15 -2.53
C HIS A 171 0.12 -7.60 -2.99
N LEU A 172 0.11 -6.67 -3.94
CA LEU A 172 -1.15 -6.22 -4.53
C LEU A 172 -1.94 -7.38 -5.15
N THR A 173 -1.23 -8.25 -5.89
CA THR A 173 -1.85 -9.36 -6.62
C THR A 173 -2.42 -10.39 -5.66
N ALA A 174 -1.67 -10.81 -4.65
CA ALA A 174 -2.13 -11.82 -3.69
C ALA A 174 -3.28 -11.31 -2.82
N ALA A 175 -3.16 -10.10 -2.26
CA ALA A 175 -4.26 -9.46 -1.54
C ALA A 175 -5.52 -9.29 -2.40
N GLY A 176 -5.37 -9.10 -3.72
CA GLY A 176 -6.47 -8.95 -4.66
C GLY A 176 -7.18 -10.25 -5.09
N VAL A 177 -6.58 -11.43 -4.85
CA VAL A 177 -7.20 -12.72 -5.24
C VAL A 177 -8.62 -12.89 -4.70
N PRO A 178 -8.96 -12.58 -3.44
CA PRO A 178 -10.32 -12.67 -2.93
C PRO A 178 -11.34 -11.84 -3.72
N LEU A 179 -10.94 -10.68 -4.26
CA LEU A 179 -11.82 -9.86 -5.11
C LEU A 179 -12.08 -10.54 -6.46
N ILE A 180 -11.08 -11.17 -7.06
CA ILE A 180 -11.24 -11.89 -8.33
C ILE A 180 -12.14 -13.11 -8.11
N LEU A 181 -11.95 -13.85 -7.01
CA LEU A 181 -12.84 -14.98 -6.64
C LEU A 181 -14.28 -14.53 -6.40
N PHE A 182 -14.48 -13.37 -5.74
CA PHE A 182 -15.79 -12.75 -5.61
C PHE A 182 -16.41 -12.44 -6.97
N CYS A 183 -15.61 -11.90 -7.92
CA CYS A 183 -16.08 -11.60 -9.27
C CYS A 183 -16.46 -12.86 -10.05
N ILE A 184 -15.71 -13.97 -9.91
CA ILE A 184 -16.03 -15.26 -10.51
C ILE A 184 -17.35 -15.81 -9.94
N ALA A 185 -17.48 -15.82 -8.59
CA ALA A 185 -18.68 -16.34 -7.93
C ALA A 185 -19.94 -15.54 -8.29
N SER A 186 -19.83 -14.19 -8.28
CA SER A 186 -20.94 -13.27 -8.54
C SER A 186 -21.18 -12.95 -10.03
N ALA A 187 -20.48 -13.60 -10.95
CA ALA A 187 -20.63 -13.33 -12.39
C ALA A 187 -22.04 -13.67 -12.88
N ARG A 188 -22.64 -12.77 -13.69
CA ARG A 188 -24.00 -12.95 -14.20
C ARG A 188 -24.11 -13.86 -15.42
N GLY A 189 -23.01 -14.14 -16.13
CA GLY A 189 -22.99 -14.94 -17.35
C GLY A 189 -21.72 -15.76 -17.50
N ARG A 190 -21.70 -16.64 -18.53
CA ARG A 190 -20.54 -17.51 -18.83
C ARG A 190 -19.32 -16.69 -19.25
N ALA A 191 -19.51 -15.66 -20.08
CA ALA A 191 -18.43 -14.80 -20.57
C ALA A 191 -17.75 -14.03 -19.43
N GLY A 192 -18.52 -13.41 -18.51
CA GLY A 192 -17.96 -12.73 -17.35
C GLY A 192 -17.22 -13.68 -16.40
N ALA A 193 -17.75 -14.88 -16.17
CA ALA A 193 -17.06 -15.89 -15.38
C ALA A 193 -15.76 -16.36 -16.04
N ALA A 194 -15.75 -16.56 -17.36
CA ALA A 194 -14.56 -16.93 -18.12
C ALA A 194 -13.50 -15.83 -18.07
N PHE A 195 -13.88 -14.57 -18.27
CA PHE A 195 -12.97 -13.43 -18.16
C PHE A 195 -12.23 -13.40 -16.82
N TRP A 196 -12.96 -13.47 -15.70
CA TRP A 196 -12.35 -13.43 -14.37
C TRP A 196 -11.53 -14.69 -14.07
N THR A 197 -11.91 -15.84 -14.64
CA THR A 197 -11.15 -17.08 -14.52
C THR A 197 -9.79 -16.98 -15.24
N ILE A 198 -9.76 -16.43 -16.45
CA ILE A 198 -8.52 -16.14 -17.20
C ILE A 198 -7.67 -15.10 -16.46
N ALA A 199 -8.30 -14.04 -15.94
CA ALA A 199 -7.63 -13.03 -15.14
C ALA A 199 -6.96 -13.62 -13.89
N LEU A 200 -7.62 -14.58 -13.22
CA LEU A 200 -7.03 -15.29 -12.08
C LEU A 200 -5.82 -16.14 -12.50
N ALA A 201 -5.88 -16.81 -13.66
CA ALA A 201 -4.72 -17.56 -14.18
C ALA A 201 -3.53 -16.63 -14.47
N ALA A 202 -3.77 -15.44 -15.05
CA ALA A 202 -2.73 -14.45 -15.28
C ALA A 202 -2.12 -13.94 -13.97
N CYS A 203 -2.94 -13.68 -12.94
CA CYS A 203 -2.47 -13.31 -11.61
C CYS A 203 -1.62 -14.42 -10.97
N ALA A 204 -2.03 -15.70 -11.10
CA ALA A 204 -1.28 -16.85 -10.62
C ALA A 204 0.09 -16.95 -11.33
N ALA A 205 0.14 -16.77 -12.65
CA ALA A 205 1.39 -16.73 -13.41
C ALA A 205 2.32 -15.60 -12.93
N ALA A 206 1.79 -14.39 -12.74
CA ALA A 206 2.58 -13.25 -12.24
C ALA A 206 3.13 -13.51 -10.83
N LEU A 207 2.35 -14.12 -9.94
CA LEU A 207 2.79 -14.49 -8.59
C LEU A 207 3.92 -15.52 -8.62
N VAL A 208 3.84 -16.54 -9.48
CA VAL A 208 4.93 -17.52 -9.65
C VAL A 208 6.20 -16.84 -10.12
N LEU A 209 6.11 -16.07 -11.20
CA LEU A 209 7.27 -15.37 -11.78
C LEU A 209 7.88 -14.34 -10.84
N SER A 210 7.10 -13.76 -9.92
CA SER A 210 7.62 -12.81 -8.92
C SER A 210 8.55 -13.46 -7.89
N ARG A 211 8.41 -14.76 -7.61
CA ARG A 211 9.15 -15.49 -6.57
C ARG A 211 9.05 -14.85 -5.18
N THR A 212 7.93 -14.18 -4.90
CA THR A 212 7.71 -13.46 -3.63
C THR A 212 7.15 -14.40 -2.58
N ARG A 213 8.03 -14.93 -1.74
CA ARG A 213 7.70 -15.96 -0.72
C ARG A 213 6.61 -15.50 0.25
N ALA A 214 6.68 -14.24 0.69
CA ALA A 214 5.68 -13.66 1.59
C ALA A 214 4.27 -13.67 0.98
N ALA A 215 4.14 -13.30 -0.30
CA ALA A 215 2.86 -13.32 -1.01
C ALA A 215 2.34 -14.76 -1.19
N TRP A 216 3.21 -15.72 -1.48
CA TRP A 216 2.82 -17.13 -1.59
C TRP A 216 2.32 -17.68 -0.26
N LEU A 217 3.04 -17.41 0.84
CA LEU A 217 2.65 -17.84 2.18
C LEU A 217 1.31 -17.21 2.60
N ALA A 218 1.18 -15.90 2.44
CA ALA A 218 -0.03 -15.17 2.79
C ALA A 218 -1.25 -15.66 1.99
N LEU A 219 -1.07 -15.91 0.68
CA LEU A 219 -2.12 -16.44 -0.17
C LEU A 219 -2.49 -17.88 0.21
N ALA A 220 -1.51 -18.74 0.50
CA ALA A 220 -1.76 -20.12 0.92
C ALA A 220 -2.54 -20.16 2.24
N VAL A 221 -2.07 -19.46 3.29
CA VAL A 221 -2.75 -19.35 4.58
C VAL A 221 -4.12 -18.70 4.42
N GLY A 222 -4.21 -17.61 3.66
CA GLY A 222 -5.47 -16.93 3.39
C GLY A 222 -6.49 -17.80 2.67
N CYS A 223 -6.09 -18.52 1.62
CA CYS A 223 -6.98 -19.41 0.87
C CYS A 223 -7.46 -20.60 1.72
N VAL A 224 -6.58 -21.20 2.54
CA VAL A 224 -6.97 -22.26 3.47
C VAL A 224 -7.99 -21.73 4.47
N THR A 225 -7.70 -20.59 5.11
CA THR A 225 -8.62 -19.96 6.07
C THR A 225 -9.96 -19.63 5.43
N LEU A 226 -9.95 -19.00 4.26
CA LEU A 226 -11.17 -18.65 3.53
C LEU A 226 -11.94 -19.91 3.11
N GLY A 227 -11.26 -20.98 2.70
CA GLY A 227 -11.87 -22.26 2.38
C GLY A 227 -12.58 -22.88 3.60
N VAL A 228 -11.91 -22.93 4.75
CA VAL A 228 -12.48 -23.40 6.02
C VAL A 228 -13.71 -22.56 6.39
N VAL A 229 -13.58 -21.23 6.40
CA VAL A 229 -14.70 -20.31 6.72
C VAL A 229 -15.84 -20.44 5.71
N ALA A 230 -15.53 -20.71 4.44
CA ALA A 230 -16.55 -20.89 3.40
C ALA A 230 -17.38 -22.17 3.59
N VAL A 231 -16.79 -23.25 4.08
CA VAL A 231 -17.49 -24.54 4.24
C VAL A 231 -18.11 -24.73 5.62
N SER A 232 -17.61 -24.05 6.67
CA SER A 232 -18.04 -24.23 8.06
C SER A 232 -19.30 -23.45 8.45
N GLY A 233 -19.78 -22.53 7.63
CA GLY A 233 -20.96 -21.70 7.93
C GLY A 233 -22.19 -22.07 7.08
N PRO A 234 -23.29 -21.30 7.21
CA PRO A 234 -24.49 -21.51 6.40
C PRO A 234 -24.13 -21.55 4.91
N PRO A 235 -24.70 -22.50 4.15
CA PRO A 235 -24.31 -22.69 2.76
C PRO A 235 -24.64 -21.46 1.91
N PHE A 236 -23.72 -21.04 1.07
CA PHE A 236 -23.89 -20.02 0.04
C PHE A 236 -23.37 -20.48 -1.33
N LEU A 237 -22.66 -21.62 -1.35
CA LEU A 237 -22.20 -22.29 -2.57
C LEU A 237 -23.14 -23.41 -3.01
N GLU A 238 -24.43 -23.37 -2.64
CA GLU A 238 -25.44 -24.38 -3.00
C GLU A 238 -25.67 -24.48 -4.50
N SER A 239 -25.49 -23.36 -5.23
CA SER A 239 -25.61 -23.36 -6.68
C SER A 239 -24.52 -24.21 -7.33
N ALA A 240 -24.93 -25.29 -8.01
CA ALA A 240 -24.03 -26.12 -8.82
C ALA A 240 -23.20 -25.27 -9.81
N ALA A 241 -23.78 -24.19 -10.29
CA ALA A 241 -23.08 -23.24 -11.17
C ALA A 241 -21.91 -22.55 -10.46
N VAL A 242 -22.06 -22.10 -9.21
CA VAL A 242 -20.98 -21.47 -8.44
C VAL A 242 -19.90 -22.47 -8.12
N ARG A 243 -20.26 -23.70 -7.67
CA ARG A 243 -19.26 -24.76 -7.44
C ARG A 243 -18.43 -25.07 -8.70
N ARG A 244 -19.09 -25.23 -9.85
CA ARG A 244 -18.39 -25.44 -11.14
C ARG A 244 -17.44 -24.29 -11.49
N ARG A 245 -17.83 -23.03 -11.18
CA ARG A 245 -16.96 -21.87 -11.39
C ARG A 245 -15.74 -21.90 -10.49
N MET A 246 -15.91 -22.28 -9.22
CA MET A 246 -14.78 -22.40 -8.28
C MET A 246 -13.82 -23.52 -8.70
N LEU A 247 -14.32 -24.67 -9.14
CA LEU A 247 -13.49 -25.74 -9.71
C LEU A 247 -12.70 -25.26 -10.94
N LYS A 248 -13.36 -24.52 -11.85
CA LYS A 248 -12.67 -23.91 -13.00
C LYS A 248 -11.63 -22.88 -12.57
N ALA A 249 -11.90 -22.09 -11.51
CA ALA A 249 -10.94 -21.16 -10.96
C ALA A 249 -9.69 -21.87 -10.42
N THR A 250 -9.86 -22.99 -9.70
CA THR A 250 -8.73 -23.81 -9.23
C THR A 250 -7.92 -24.38 -10.40
N ALA A 251 -8.61 -24.92 -11.42
CA ALA A 251 -7.94 -25.41 -12.63
C ALA A 251 -7.19 -24.29 -13.38
N ALA A 252 -7.76 -23.08 -13.41
CA ALA A 252 -7.12 -21.93 -14.04
C ALA A 252 -5.86 -21.44 -13.27
N VAL A 253 -5.88 -21.49 -11.94
CA VAL A 253 -4.69 -21.24 -11.13
C VAL A 253 -3.60 -22.25 -11.48
N ALA A 254 -3.92 -23.54 -11.50
CA ALA A 254 -2.97 -24.59 -11.89
C ALA A 254 -2.44 -24.37 -13.31
N ALA A 255 -3.29 -24.03 -14.27
CA ALA A 255 -2.87 -23.69 -15.63
C ALA A 255 -1.94 -22.46 -15.68
N GLY A 256 -2.26 -21.41 -14.94
CA GLY A 256 -1.41 -20.21 -14.83
C GLY A 256 -0.03 -20.53 -14.25
N VAL A 257 0.02 -21.37 -13.22
CA VAL A 257 1.29 -21.85 -12.63
C VAL A 257 2.10 -22.65 -13.66
N VAL A 258 1.47 -23.65 -14.32
CA VAL A 258 2.12 -24.48 -15.33
C VAL A 258 2.65 -23.64 -16.50
N LEU A 259 1.85 -22.71 -17.00
CA LEU A 259 2.26 -21.82 -18.09
C LEU A 259 3.45 -20.93 -17.68
N ALA A 260 3.45 -20.38 -16.45
CA ALA A 260 4.54 -19.58 -15.95
C ALA A 260 5.86 -20.36 -15.85
N LEU A 261 5.80 -21.65 -15.53
CA LEU A 261 6.96 -22.51 -15.41
C LEU A 261 7.44 -23.07 -16.75
N ALA A 262 6.51 -23.33 -17.69
CA ALA A 262 6.80 -23.97 -18.98
C ALA A 262 7.18 -22.99 -20.07
N LEU A 263 6.64 -21.76 -20.07
CA LEU A 263 6.92 -20.78 -21.11
C LEU A 263 8.26 -20.08 -20.86
N PRO A 264 9.13 -19.97 -21.89
CA PRO A 264 10.37 -19.23 -21.78
C PRO A 264 10.07 -17.75 -21.51
N ASN A 265 10.84 -17.16 -20.61
CA ASN A 265 10.70 -15.77 -20.22
C ASN A 265 12.07 -15.07 -20.23
N SER A 266 12.07 -13.75 -20.14
CA SER A 266 13.28 -12.93 -20.21
C SER A 266 13.89 -12.60 -18.84
N LEU A 267 13.45 -13.30 -17.78
CA LEU A 267 13.95 -13.07 -16.43
C LEU A 267 15.29 -13.78 -16.25
N ASP A 268 16.30 -13.03 -15.85
CA ASP A 268 17.62 -13.53 -15.55
C ASP A 268 17.72 -13.89 -14.06
N TRP A 269 17.74 -15.19 -13.78
CA TRP A 269 17.87 -15.72 -12.43
C TRP A 269 19.29 -16.30 -12.26
N ARG A 270 19.95 -15.99 -11.15
CA ARG A 270 21.28 -16.51 -10.82
C ARG A 270 21.31 -18.01 -10.50
N SER A 271 20.16 -18.66 -10.42
CA SER A 271 20.00 -20.07 -10.03
C SER A 271 19.39 -20.85 -11.19
N ASP A 272 19.83 -22.10 -11.36
CA ASP A 272 19.28 -23.05 -12.33
C ASP A 272 17.89 -23.55 -11.92
N SER A 273 17.55 -23.47 -10.63
CA SER A 273 16.25 -23.91 -10.07
C SER A 273 15.56 -22.81 -9.26
N PRO A 274 15.32 -21.61 -9.84
CA PRO A 274 14.97 -20.42 -9.08
C PRO A 274 13.66 -20.55 -8.28
N TYR A 275 12.68 -21.26 -8.80
CA TYR A 275 11.38 -21.47 -8.15
C TYR A 275 11.47 -22.46 -6.99
N LEU A 276 12.23 -23.56 -7.16
CA LEU A 276 12.45 -24.54 -6.11
C LEU A 276 13.21 -23.92 -4.93
N ASP A 277 14.23 -23.11 -5.21
CA ASP A 277 14.97 -22.36 -4.18
C ASP A 277 14.04 -21.39 -3.43
N SER A 278 13.09 -20.80 -4.13
CA SER A 278 12.11 -19.94 -3.49
C SER A 278 11.17 -20.70 -2.56
N VAL A 279 10.74 -21.91 -2.94
CA VAL A 279 9.93 -22.78 -2.08
C VAL A 279 10.72 -23.24 -0.85
N LYS A 280 11.94 -23.73 -1.03
CA LYS A 280 12.83 -24.12 0.08
C LYS A 280 13.08 -22.95 1.02
N GLY A 281 13.33 -21.78 0.48
CA GLY A 281 13.58 -20.56 1.25
C GLY A 281 12.35 -19.98 1.97
N VAL A 282 11.13 -20.53 1.82
CA VAL A 282 9.98 -20.09 2.62
C VAL A 282 10.20 -20.34 4.11
N VAL A 283 10.87 -21.44 4.44
CA VAL A 283 11.17 -21.87 5.83
C VAL A 283 12.62 -21.62 6.24
N ASP A 284 13.48 -21.21 5.31
CA ASP A 284 14.88 -20.92 5.59
C ASP A 284 15.11 -19.42 5.76
N PHE A 285 15.40 -19.01 7.01
CA PHE A 285 15.71 -17.64 7.41
C PHE A 285 17.20 -17.43 7.71
N ARG A 286 18.05 -18.44 7.45
CA ARG A 286 19.50 -18.38 7.78
C ARG A 286 20.29 -17.58 6.77
N ASP A 287 19.81 -17.52 5.51
CA ASP A 287 20.51 -16.88 4.41
C ASP A 287 19.69 -15.85 3.64
N GLY A 288 20.37 -14.99 2.89
CA GLY A 288 19.80 -14.02 1.96
C GLY A 288 18.84 -13.02 2.61
N SER A 289 17.71 -12.76 1.94
CA SER A 289 16.72 -11.76 2.40
C SER A 289 16.01 -12.15 3.69
N GLY A 290 15.97 -13.43 4.05
CA GLY A 290 15.39 -13.90 5.32
C GLY A 290 16.22 -13.44 6.51
N ARG A 291 17.54 -13.67 6.47
CA ARG A 291 18.49 -13.24 7.51
C ARG A 291 18.46 -11.72 7.70
N GLY A 292 18.43 -10.96 6.58
CA GLY A 292 18.35 -9.49 6.65
C GLY A 292 17.10 -9.00 7.35
N ARG A 293 15.93 -9.64 7.11
CA ARG A 293 14.68 -9.30 7.81
C ARG A 293 14.73 -9.61 9.30
N VAL A 294 15.26 -10.77 9.68
CA VAL A 294 15.41 -11.13 11.10
C VAL A 294 16.29 -10.12 11.83
N ALA A 295 17.45 -9.76 11.28
CA ALA A 295 18.32 -8.72 11.84
C ALA A 295 17.57 -7.38 11.96
N GLN A 296 16.87 -6.97 10.90
CA GLN A 296 16.08 -5.75 10.89
C GLN A 296 14.98 -5.75 11.97
N TYR A 297 14.27 -6.86 12.16
CA TYR A 297 13.22 -6.97 13.17
C TYR A 297 13.81 -6.90 14.59
N LEU A 298 14.89 -7.62 14.87
CA LEU A 298 15.54 -7.60 16.19
C LEU A 298 16.04 -6.20 16.55
N ASN A 299 16.67 -5.49 15.61
CA ASN A 299 17.14 -4.13 15.85
C ASN A 299 15.97 -3.13 15.94
N SER A 300 14.88 -3.33 15.18
CA SER A 300 13.66 -2.52 15.33
C SER A 300 12.94 -2.77 16.65
N VAL A 301 12.99 -3.98 17.20
CA VAL A 301 12.47 -4.26 18.56
C VAL A 301 13.31 -3.52 19.61
N LYS A 302 14.66 -3.53 19.51
CA LYS A 302 15.52 -2.73 20.40
C LYS A 302 15.16 -1.25 20.33
N MET A 303 14.94 -0.71 19.13
CA MET A 303 14.49 0.65 18.93
C MET A 303 13.13 0.92 19.58
N SER A 304 12.18 -0.02 19.46
CA SER A 304 10.85 0.07 20.08
C SER A 304 10.92 0.05 21.61
N LEU A 305 11.82 -0.76 22.19
CA LEU A 305 12.04 -0.79 23.63
C LEU A 305 12.66 0.50 24.17
N ALA A 306 13.45 1.21 23.37
CA ALA A 306 13.98 2.53 23.71
C ALA A 306 12.92 3.65 23.57
N HIS A 307 11.90 3.45 22.73
CA HIS A 307 10.84 4.41 22.47
C HIS A 307 9.43 3.77 22.56
N PRO A 308 9.03 3.19 23.70
CA PRO A 308 7.87 2.29 23.79
C PRO A 308 6.52 3.00 23.65
N VAL A 309 6.41 4.26 24.06
CA VAL A 309 5.11 4.96 24.15
C VAL A 309 4.68 5.53 22.82
N LEU A 310 5.52 6.35 22.20
CA LEU A 310 5.20 7.08 20.97
C LEU A 310 5.97 6.57 19.74
N GLY A 311 6.90 5.64 19.92
CA GLY A 311 7.82 5.26 18.85
C GLY A 311 8.78 6.40 18.48
N VAL A 312 9.36 6.30 17.29
CA VAL A 312 10.30 7.32 16.76
C VAL A 312 9.65 8.33 15.80
N GLY A 313 8.36 8.26 15.64
CA GLY A 313 7.59 9.06 14.68
C GLY A 313 7.29 8.29 13.38
N PRO A 314 6.08 8.49 12.79
CA PRO A 314 5.72 7.87 11.52
C PRO A 314 6.75 8.18 10.43
N GLY A 315 7.18 7.17 9.65
CA GLY A 315 8.17 7.33 8.59
C GLY A 315 9.61 7.62 9.06
N ASN A 316 9.87 7.64 10.38
CA ASN A 316 11.19 7.94 10.94
C ASN A 316 12.03 6.70 11.25
N TRP A 317 11.55 5.52 10.91
CA TRP A 317 12.34 4.31 11.05
C TRP A 317 13.72 4.42 10.36
N PRO A 318 13.86 4.87 9.09
CA PRO A 318 15.15 4.93 8.43
C PRO A 318 16.08 6.00 9.01
N VAL A 319 15.55 6.97 9.74
CA VAL A 319 16.32 8.05 10.40
C VAL A 319 17.00 7.54 11.67
N ILE A 320 16.29 6.72 12.44
CA ILE A 320 16.71 6.29 13.77
C ILE A 320 17.31 4.89 13.78
N TYR A 321 16.88 3.99 12.87
CA TYR A 321 17.35 2.62 12.77
C TYR A 321 18.89 2.46 12.77
N PRO A 322 19.68 3.30 12.05
CA PRO A 322 21.13 3.18 12.06
C PRO A 322 21.79 3.29 13.45
N LYS A 323 21.12 3.88 14.43
CA LYS A 323 21.62 3.96 15.81
C LYS A 323 21.54 2.63 16.57
N PHE A 324 20.67 1.72 16.12
CA PHE A 324 20.40 0.42 16.75
C PHE A 324 20.99 -0.75 15.97
N ALA A 325 21.36 -0.52 14.73
CA ALA A 325 21.92 -1.52 13.82
C ALA A 325 23.46 -1.53 13.92
N PRO A 326 24.11 -2.71 13.93
CA PRO A 326 25.56 -2.80 13.81
C PRO A 326 26.03 -2.31 12.44
N ALA A 327 27.29 -1.89 12.32
CA ALA A 327 27.83 -1.31 11.09
C ALA A 327 27.75 -2.26 9.87
N ASN A 328 27.76 -3.57 10.10
CA ASN A 328 27.63 -4.60 9.07
C ASN A 328 26.19 -5.10 8.85
N ASP A 329 25.19 -4.35 9.32
CA ASP A 329 23.78 -4.70 9.12
C ASP A 329 23.42 -4.64 7.63
N PRO A 330 22.84 -5.71 7.04
CA PRO A 330 22.52 -5.75 5.61
C PRO A 330 21.43 -4.76 5.19
N SER A 331 20.75 -4.13 6.14
CA SER A 331 19.76 -3.06 5.88
C SER A 331 20.40 -1.67 5.76
N LEU A 332 21.69 -1.53 6.08
CA LEU A 332 22.44 -0.29 5.90
C LEU A 332 23.14 -0.27 4.54
N SER A 333 23.29 0.89 3.97
CA SER A 333 24.10 1.13 2.77
C SER A 333 25.55 1.36 3.19
N ASP A 334 26.48 0.58 2.66
CA ASP A 334 27.92 0.75 2.91
C ASP A 334 28.41 2.16 2.49
N ALA A 335 27.82 2.71 1.43
CA ALA A 335 28.20 4.00 0.89
C ALA A 335 27.72 5.19 1.75
N THR A 336 26.59 5.07 2.42
CA THR A 336 25.93 6.21 3.10
C THR A 336 25.72 6.00 4.59
N GLY A 337 25.90 4.77 5.10
CA GLY A 337 25.55 4.42 6.49
C GLY A 337 24.07 4.56 6.83
N MET A 338 23.21 4.86 5.85
CA MET A 338 21.78 5.03 5.99
C MET A 338 21.04 3.73 5.70
N ALA A 339 19.82 3.61 6.19
CA ALA A 339 18.97 2.50 5.83
C ALA A 339 18.72 2.46 4.31
N SER A 340 18.93 1.30 3.69
CA SER A 340 18.74 1.08 2.25
C SER A 340 17.27 1.08 1.85
N ASN A 341 16.37 0.78 2.79
CA ASN A 341 14.92 0.85 2.63
C ASN A 341 14.34 2.03 3.43
N PRO A 342 13.33 2.74 2.93
CA PRO A 342 12.71 3.86 3.62
C PRO A 342 11.71 3.44 4.72
N TRP A 343 11.50 2.15 4.94
CA TRP A 343 10.62 1.56 5.95
C TRP A 343 11.14 0.18 6.36
N PRO A 344 10.73 -0.34 7.54
CA PRO A 344 11.00 -1.72 7.91
C PRO A 344 10.26 -2.69 6.96
N SER A 345 10.79 -3.89 6.78
CA SER A 345 10.16 -4.93 5.97
C SER A 345 8.96 -5.56 6.70
N SER A 346 8.12 -4.76 7.32
CA SER A 346 6.85 -5.17 7.93
C SER A 346 6.02 -3.96 8.33
N ASP A 347 4.73 -3.97 7.99
CA ASP A 347 3.75 -2.97 8.46
C ASP A 347 3.59 -3.01 9.98
N TRP A 348 3.64 -4.21 10.57
CA TRP A 348 3.50 -4.40 12.01
C TRP A 348 4.70 -3.86 12.80
N VAL A 349 5.91 -4.13 12.30
CA VAL A 349 7.15 -3.58 12.87
C VAL A 349 7.17 -2.06 12.73
N ALA A 350 6.70 -1.52 11.61
CA ALA A 350 6.55 -0.08 11.43
C ALA A 350 5.54 0.52 12.44
N ALA A 351 4.37 -0.12 12.61
CA ALA A 351 3.39 0.36 13.58
C ALA A 351 3.95 0.40 15.00
N LEU A 352 4.70 -0.63 15.40
CA LEU A 352 5.31 -0.73 16.73
C LEU A 352 6.45 0.29 16.91
N SER A 353 7.41 0.30 16.00
CA SER A 353 8.65 1.06 16.16
C SER A 353 8.47 2.56 15.90
N GLU A 354 7.59 2.92 14.97
CA GLU A 354 7.36 4.32 14.60
C GLU A 354 6.29 5.00 15.45
N ARG A 355 5.27 4.26 15.93
CA ARG A 355 4.09 4.85 16.60
C ARG A 355 3.89 4.37 18.04
N GLY A 356 4.74 3.43 18.50
CA GLY A 356 4.71 2.87 19.84
C GLY A 356 3.66 1.78 20.06
N ILE A 357 3.70 1.16 21.26
CA ILE A 357 2.92 -0.03 21.58
C ILE A 357 1.42 0.21 21.59
N ALA A 358 0.96 1.37 22.04
CA ALA A 358 -0.47 1.70 22.06
C ALA A 358 -1.05 1.76 20.66
N ALA A 359 -0.36 2.43 19.72
CA ALA A 359 -0.78 2.51 18.32
C ALA A 359 -0.73 1.13 17.64
N PHE A 360 0.28 0.31 17.92
CA PHE A 360 0.36 -1.06 17.44
C PHE A 360 -0.82 -1.91 17.91
N LEU A 361 -1.17 -1.87 19.19
CA LEU A 361 -2.31 -2.63 19.74
C LEU A 361 -3.64 -2.16 19.16
N VAL A 362 -3.82 -0.86 18.98
CA VAL A 362 -5.03 -0.29 18.36
C VAL A 362 -5.12 -0.70 16.87
N MET A 363 -4.01 -0.74 16.14
CA MET A 363 -3.98 -1.25 14.76
C MET A 363 -4.36 -2.73 14.70
N ALA A 364 -3.80 -3.56 15.59
CA ALA A 364 -4.14 -4.97 15.69
C ALA A 364 -5.64 -5.16 16.04
N ALA A 365 -6.16 -4.39 16.97
CA ALA A 365 -7.59 -4.39 17.32
C ALA A 365 -8.46 -3.96 16.14
N PHE A 366 -8.05 -2.96 15.37
CA PHE A 366 -8.77 -2.54 14.16
C PHE A 366 -8.88 -3.68 13.14
N VAL A 367 -7.77 -4.35 12.82
CA VAL A 367 -7.75 -5.51 11.91
C VAL A 367 -8.63 -6.64 12.47
N ALA A 368 -8.52 -6.96 13.75
CA ALA A 368 -9.33 -7.99 14.40
C ALA A 368 -10.84 -7.66 14.35
N LEU A 369 -11.22 -6.40 14.54
CA LEU A 369 -12.61 -5.94 14.45
C LEU A 369 -13.16 -6.05 13.01
N LEU A 370 -12.35 -5.78 11.99
CA LEU A 370 -12.74 -5.97 10.59
C LEU A 370 -12.96 -7.46 10.28
N LEU A 371 -12.03 -8.33 10.69
CA LEU A 371 -12.13 -9.77 10.48
C LEU A 371 -13.29 -10.38 11.28
N GLY A 372 -13.47 -9.98 12.55
CA GLY A 372 -14.60 -10.39 13.37
C GLY A 372 -15.94 -9.96 12.78
N GLY A 373 -16.02 -8.74 12.23
CA GLY A 373 -17.19 -8.26 11.50
C GLY A 373 -17.50 -9.08 10.24
N ALA A 374 -16.46 -9.46 9.49
CA ALA A 374 -16.59 -10.34 8.33
C ALA A 374 -17.15 -11.72 8.73
N LEU A 375 -16.61 -12.32 9.81
CA LEU A 375 -17.08 -13.60 10.32
C LEU A 375 -18.54 -13.52 10.82
N THR A 376 -18.89 -12.46 11.55
CA THR A 376 -20.27 -12.24 12.01
C THR A 376 -21.26 -12.25 10.84
N VAL A 377 -20.98 -11.50 9.76
CA VAL A 377 -21.84 -11.48 8.56
C VAL A 377 -21.81 -12.84 7.85
N ARG A 378 -20.65 -13.50 7.78
CA ARG A 378 -20.50 -14.79 7.11
C ARG A 378 -21.34 -15.89 7.77
N TYR A 379 -21.38 -15.92 9.10
CA TYR A 379 -22.09 -16.95 9.86
C TYR A 379 -23.56 -16.59 10.17
N ASP A 380 -24.01 -15.37 9.87
CA ASP A 380 -25.40 -14.97 10.01
C ASP A 380 -26.27 -15.59 8.90
N GLY A 381 -27.03 -16.63 9.24
CA GLY A 381 -27.94 -17.32 8.32
C GLY A 381 -29.08 -16.44 7.78
N ALA A 382 -29.42 -15.34 8.46
CA ALA A 382 -30.44 -14.40 8.03
C ALA A 382 -29.96 -13.45 6.91
N ARG A 383 -28.64 -13.35 6.70
CA ARG A 383 -28.05 -12.53 5.65
C ARG A 383 -28.14 -13.18 4.27
N ALA A 384 -28.31 -12.34 3.25
CA ALA A 384 -28.32 -12.79 1.87
C ALA A 384 -26.98 -13.48 1.50
N PRO A 385 -27.03 -14.53 0.66
CA PRO A 385 -25.80 -15.22 0.20
C PRO A 385 -24.74 -14.27 -0.38
N ASP A 386 -25.18 -13.23 -1.08
CA ASP A 386 -24.31 -12.24 -1.70
C ASP A 386 -23.60 -11.34 -0.65
N GLU A 387 -24.28 -11.02 0.45
CA GLU A 387 -23.68 -10.28 1.57
C GLU A 387 -22.62 -11.13 2.27
N ARG A 388 -22.89 -12.41 2.48
CA ARG A 388 -21.94 -13.36 3.07
C ARG A 388 -20.72 -13.58 2.18
N LEU A 389 -20.93 -13.64 0.85
CA LEU A 389 -19.83 -13.72 -0.11
C LEU A 389 -18.98 -12.44 -0.13
N ALA A 390 -19.63 -11.27 -0.07
CA ALA A 390 -18.95 -10.00 0.01
C ALA A 390 -18.11 -9.89 1.30
N ALA A 391 -18.67 -10.29 2.44
CA ALA A 391 -17.96 -10.31 3.71
C ALA A 391 -16.75 -11.26 3.70
N LEU A 392 -16.88 -12.44 3.08
CA LEU A 392 -15.77 -13.38 2.91
C LEU A 392 -14.65 -12.78 2.04
N ALA A 393 -14.99 -12.12 0.94
CA ALA A 393 -14.00 -11.45 0.09
C ALA A 393 -13.34 -10.26 0.78
N GLY A 394 -14.12 -9.42 1.47
CA GLY A 394 -13.61 -8.28 2.24
C GLY A 394 -12.74 -8.70 3.42
N GLY A 395 -13.13 -9.76 4.14
CA GLY A 395 -12.30 -10.34 5.19
C GLY A 395 -11.02 -10.98 4.63
N GLY A 396 -11.12 -11.63 3.48
CA GLY A 396 -10.00 -12.28 2.82
C GLY A 396 -8.91 -11.30 2.39
N ILE A 397 -9.28 -10.17 1.79
CA ILE A 397 -8.29 -9.15 1.39
C ILE A 397 -7.58 -8.54 2.62
N VAL A 398 -8.33 -8.29 3.70
CA VAL A 398 -7.75 -7.77 4.96
C VAL A 398 -6.81 -8.81 5.58
N LEU A 399 -7.22 -10.08 5.63
CA LEU A 399 -6.41 -11.17 6.19
C LEU A 399 -5.10 -11.35 5.43
N ILE A 400 -5.16 -11.46 4.10
CA ILE A 400 -3.97 -11.65 3.26
C ILE A 400 -3.03 -10.46 3.40
N ALA A 401 -3.55 -9.22 3.32
CA ALA A 401 -2.74 -8.03 3.49
C ALA A 401 -2.09 -7.96 4.89
N ALA A 402 -2.81 -8.37 5.95
CA ALA A 402 -2.27 -8.41 7.31
C ALA A 402 -1.15 -9.45 7.47
N ILE A 403 -1.26 -10.61 6.82
CA ILE A 403 -0.21 -11.65 6.82
C ILE A 403 1.01 -11.16 6.03
N GLU A 404 0.80 -10.62 4.83
CA GLU A 404 1.88 -10.04 4.01
C GLU A 404 2.61 -8.93 4.75
N GLY A 405 1.85 -8.05 5.44
CA GLY A 405 2.37 -6.97 6.28
C GLY A 405 3.24 -7.46 7.46
N GLY A 406 3.20 -8.74 7.80
CA GLY A 406 4.16 -9.37 8.72
C GLY A 406 5.55 -9.53 8.12
N PHE A 407 5.66 -9.60 6.80
CA PHE A 407 6.90 -9.94 6.10
C PHE A 407 7.41 -8.86 5.15
N ASP A 408 6.60 -7.86 4.82
CA ASP A 408 6.99 -6.73 3.98
C ASP A 408 6.09 -5.52 4.26
N ALA A 409 6.43 -4.37 3.67
CA ALA A 409 5.57 -3.19 3.65
C ALA A 409 4.45 -3.39 2.60
N VAL A 410 3.21 -3.34 3.01
CA VAL A 410 2.02 -3.49 2.16
C VAL A 410 1.11 -2.27 2.30
N LEU A 411 0.63 -2.00 3.52
CA LEU A 411 -0.27 -0.88 3.80
C LEU A 411 0.46 0.46 3.97
N LEU A 412 1.79 0.45 4.09
CA LEU A 412 2.62 1.64 3.95
C LEU A 412 2.73 2.10 2.49
N LEU A 413 2.40 1.22 1.52
CA LEU A 413 2.49 1.51 0.10
C LEU A 413 1.16 2.04 -0.45
N PRO A 414 1.18 3.10 -1.30
CA PRO A 414 -0.04 3.75 -1.77
C PRO A 414 -0.99 2.82 -2.53
N THR A 415 -0.47 2.00 -3.45
CA THR A 415 -1.32 1.19 -4.35
C THR A 415 -2.04 0.06 -3.64
N PRO A 416 -1.37 -0.83 -2.86
CA PRO A 416 -2.08 -1.81 -2.05
C PRO A 416 -3.07 -1.15 -1.09
N SER A 417 -2.70 -0.02 -0.47
CA SER A 417 -3.57 0.72 0.44
C SER A 417 -4.88 1.14 -0.21
N ILE A 418 -4.86 1.75 -1.41
CA ILE A 418 -6.12 2.14 -2.10
C ILE A 418 -7.02 0.92 -2.27
N VAL A 419 -6.48 -0.19 -2.76
CA VAL A 419 -7.27 -1.39 -3.08
C VAL A 419 -7.80 -2.05 -1.81
N VAL A 420 -6.95 -2.27 -0.81
CA VAL A 420 -7.33 -2.94 0.45
C VAL A 420 -8.36 -2.11 1.22
N TRP A 421 -8.11 -0.80 1.42
CA TRP A 421 -9.01 0.05 2.19
C TRP A 421 -10.34 0.30 1.49
N ALA A 422 -10.35 0.50 0.15
CA ALA A 422 -11.59 0.65 -0.59
C ALA A 422 -12.42 -0.64 -0.59
N ALA A 423 -11.78 -1.80 -0.76
CA ALA A 423 -12.46 -3.10 -0.72
C ALA A 423 -13.01 -3.40 0.69
N ALA A 424 -12.21 -3.18 1.74
CA ALA A 424 -12.63 -3.38 3.13
C ALA A 424 -13.83 -2.47 3.46
N GLY A 425 -13.74 -1.17 3.13
CA GLY A 425 -14.83 -0.23 3.34
C GLY A 425 -16.11 -0.62 2.63
N ALA A 426 -16.03 -1.02 1.36
CA ALA A 426 -17.20 -1.37 0.56
C ALA A 426 -17.83 -2.72 0.95
N LEU A 427 -17.02 -3.76 1.18
CA LEU A 427 -17.50 -5.13 1.31
C LEU A 427 -17.82 -5.53 2.76
N LEU A 428 -17.10 -4.97 3.76
CA LEU A 428 -17.34 -5.29 5.17
C LEU A 428 -18.47 -4.46 5.80
N SER A 429 -19.02 -3.52 5.07
CA SER A 429 -20.12 -2.65 5.52
C SER A 429 -21.46 -2.98 4.89
N ALA A 430 -21.52 -4.01 4.04
CA ALA A 430 -22.75 -4.44 3.38
C ALA A 430 -23.84 -4.78 4.42
N GLY A 431 -25.08 -4.33 4.17
CA GLY A 431 -26.22 -4.64 5.01
C GLY A 431 -26.56 -3.62 6.11
N THR A 432 -25.88 -2.49 6.22
CA THR A 432 -26.28 -1.40 7.13
C THR A 432 -27.03 -0.31 6.37
N ALA A 433 -28.33 -0.53 6.17
CA ALA A 433 -29.22 0.54 5.72
C ALA A 433 -29.40 1.56 6.86
N HIS A 434 -29.12 2.83 6.61
CA HIS A 434 -29.47 3.92 7.50
C HIS A 434 -30.47 4.82 6.80
N ASN A 435 -31.60 5.03 7.47
CA ASN A 435 -32.75 5.78 6.96
C ASN A 435 -32.71 7.29 7.24
N GLU A 436 -31.58 7.85 7.64
CA GLU A 436 -31.53 9.28 7.92
C GLU A 436 -31.21 10.10 6.67
N SER A 437 -32.01 11.11 6.41
CA SER A 437 -31.79 12.09 5.36
C SER A 437 -30.47 12.87 5.63
N ALA A 438 -29.65 13.04 4.61
CA ALA A 438 -28.46 13.86 4.71
C ALA A 438 -28.87 15.33 4.93
N ARG A 439 -28.86 15.80 6.18
CA ARG A 439 -28.99 17.23 6.47
C ARG A 439 -27.62 17.88 6.36
N PHE A 440 -27.51 18.91 5.54
CA PHE A 440 -26.33 19.78 5.50
C PHE A 440 -26.29 20.61 6.78
N THR A 441 -25.47 20.19 7.74
CA THR A 441 -25.24 20.97 8.96
C THR A 441 -23.94 21.76 8.82
N ALA A 442 -23.83 22.91 9.49
CA ALA A 442 -22.61 23.72 9.55
C ALA A 442 -21.40 22.88 9.99
N ARG A 443 -21.61 21.96 10.96
CA ARG A 443 -20.58 21.02 11.41
C ARG A 443 -20.08 20.09 10.28
N ARG A 444 -21.00 19.57 9.46
CA ARG A 444 -20.65 18.69 8.33
C ARG A 444 -19.86 19.45 7.25
N LEU A 445 -20.24 20.69 6.97
CA LEU A 445 -19.52 21.56 6.03
C LEU A 445 -18.12 21.90 6.56
N ALA A 446 -17.98 22.19 7.86
CA ALA A 446 -16.67 22.47 8.47
C ALA A 446 -15.75 21.24 8.39
N ILE A 447 -16.24 20.03 8.70
CA ILE A 447 -15.48 18.78 8.57
C ILE A 447 -15.07 18.54 7.12
N ALA A 448 -15.99 18.74 6.16
CA ALA A 448 -15.70 18.58 4.74
C ALA A 448 -14.66 19.59 4.25
N GLY A 449 -14.76 20.84 4.69
CA GLY A 449 -13.78 21.88 4.37
C GLY A 449 -12.40 21.60 4.94
N ALA A 450 -12.31 21.22 6.22
CA ALA A 450 -11.03 20.85 6.84
C ALA A 450 -10.39 19.63 6.18
N PHE A 451 -11.20 18.60 5.89
CA PHE A 451 -10.74 17.41 5.17
C PHE A 451 -10.25 17.76 3.75
N ALA A 452 -11.02 18.54 2.99
CA ALA A 452 -10.65 18.96 1.64
C ALA A 452 -9.35 19.78 1.64
N ALA A 453 -9.21 20.72 2.59
CA ALA A 453 -7.98 21.49 2.75
C ALA A 453 -6.77 20.59 3.05
N PHE A 454 -6.90 19.67 4.01
CA PHE A 454 -5.81 18.75 4.37
C PHE A 454 -5.39 17.86 3.20
N THR A 455 -6.34 17.23 2.52
CA THR A 455 -6.04 16.33 1.39
C THR A 455 -5.54 17.10 0.16
N TYR A 456 -6.02 18.33 -0.07
CA TYR A 456 -5.47 19.23 -1.09
C TYR A 456 -4.01 19.59 -0.80
N LEU A 457 -3.68 19.94 0.44
CA LEU A 457 -2.30 20.21 0.85
C LEU A 457 -1.41 18.97 0.69
N SER A 458 -1.96 17.77 0.96
CA SER A 458 -1.25 16.52 0.72
C SER A 458 -0.95 16.29 -0.78
N CYS A 459 -1.92 16.57 -1.67
CA CYS A 459 -1.72 16.55 -3.12
C CYS A 459 -0.66 17.57 -3.55
N ALA A 460 -0.73 18.79 -3.04
CA ALA A 460 0.22 19.85 -3.35
C ALA A 460 1.65 19.48 -2.90
N PHE A 461 1.79 18.88 -1.72
CA PHE A 461 3.07 18.40 -1.20
C PHE A 461 3.65 17.28 -2.09
N ALA A 462 2.86 16.25 -2.44
CA ALA A 462 3.30 15.20 -3.35
C ALA A 462 3.67 15.75 -4.73
N GLY A 463 2.89 16.69 -5.27
CA GLY A 463 3.17 17.36 -6.54
C GLY A 463 4.46 18.19 -6.50
N ARG A 464 4.73 18.91 -5.40
CA ARG A 464 6.01 19.65 -5.22
C ARG A 464 7.22 18.71 -5.20
N ARG A 465 7.12 17.55 -4.53
CA ARG A 465 8.17 16.52 -4.55
C ARG A 465 8.47 16.03 -5.96
N MET A 466 7.43 15.73 -6.78
CA MET A 466 7.62 15.34 -8.18
C MET A 466 8.31 16.46 -9.01
N GLN A 467 7.94 17.73 -8.77
CA GLN A 467 8.62 18.88 -9.40
C GLN A 467 10.08 18.98 -8.95
N ALA A 468 10.37 18.79 -7.67
CA ALA A 468 11.73 18.80 -7.13
C ALA A 468 12.61 17.71 -7.75
N MET A 469 12.04 16.49 -7.94
CA MET A 469 12.75 15.40 -8.63
C MET A 469 13.12 15.78 -10.08
N ARG A 470 12.20 16.43 -10.81
CA ARG A 470 12.49 16.93 -12.16
C ARG A 470 13.61 17.97 -12.16
N LEU A 471 13.55 18.93 -11.26
CA LEU A 471 14.56 19.99 -11.13
C LEU A 471 15.93 19.40 -10.75
N TYR A 472 15.96 18.39 -9.90
CA TYR A 472 17.18 17.66 -9.54
C TYR A 472 17.86 17.03 -10.79
N GLU A 473 17.10 16.42 -11.69
CA GLU A 473 17.64 15.81 -12.92
C GLU A 473 18.17 16.86 -13.92
N ILE A 474 17.61 18.07 -13.93
CA ILE A 474 18.11 19.20 -14.73
C ILE A 474 19.52 19.60 -14.27
N GLY A 475 19.79 19.63 -12.98
CA GLY A 475 21.12 19.74 -12.38
C GLY A 475 21.83 21.11 -12.51
N THR A 476 21.19 22.15 -13.07
CA THR A 476 21.74 23.52 -13.09
C THR A 476 21.64 24.14 -11.70
N SER A 477 22.47 25.17 -11.41
CA SER A 477 22.44 25.88 -10.12
C SER A 477 21.03 26.35 -9.75
N ALA A 478 20.37 27.03 -10.67
CA ALA A 478 19.00 27.53 -10.46
C ALA A 478 18.00 26.41 -10.24
N ALA A 479 18.16 25.28 -10.95
CA ALA A 479 17.28 24.12 -10.80
C ALA A 479 17.51 23.42 -9.44
N ILE A 480 18.75 23.31 -8.97
CA ILE A 480 19.06 22.73 -7.65
C ILE A 480 18.49 23.61 -6.54
N GLU A 481 18.67 24.94 -6.60
CA GLU A 481 18.08 25.89 -5.65
C GLU A 481 16.55 25.78 -5.62
N ALA A 482 15.93 25.74 -6.80
CA ALA A 482 14.48 25.56 -6.92
C ALA A 482 14.01 24.19 -6.39
N ALA A 483 14.79 23.11 -6.57
CA ALA A 483 14.49 21.80 -6.03
C ALA A 483 14.49 21.80 -4.49
N VAL A 484 15.46 22.45 -3.86
CA VAL A 484 15.54 22.62 -2.40
C VAL A 484 14.30 23.36 -1.86
N VAL A 485 13.84 24.40 -2.55
CA VAL A 485 12.63 25.16 -2.16
C VAL A 485 11.37 24.31 -2.31
N LYS A 486 11.30 23.45 -3.35
CA LYS A 486 10.12 22.59 -3.60
C LYS A 486 10.02 21.42 -2.63
N ASP A 487 11.14 20.81 -2.26
CA ASP A 487 11.22 19.69 -1.32
C ASP A 487 12.36 19.87 -0.32
N PRO A 488 12.19 20.76 0.67
CA PRO A 488 13.21 21.06 1.68
C PRO A 488 13.49 19.88 2.61
N GLY A 489 12.60 18.89 2.67
CA GLY A 489 12.71 17.69 3.47
C GLY A 489 13.47 16.55 2.79
N SER A 490 13.93 16.73 1.57
CA SER A 490 14.68 15.70 0.83
C SER A 490 16.17 15.75 1.17
N TYR A 491 16.64 14.76 1.92
CA TYR A 491 18.06 14.58 2.20
C TYR A 491 18.92 14.55 0.91
N ARG A 492 18.48 13.80 -0.10
CA ARG A 492 19.18 13.66 -1.38
C ARG A 492 19.36 15.01 -2.09
N ILE A 493 18.32 15.84 -2.12
CA ILE A 493 18.36 17.16 -2.77
C ILE A 493 19.26 18.10 -1.97
N ARG A 494 19.18 18.08 -0.64
CA ARG A 494 20.06 18.87 0.23
C ARG A 494 21.53 18.52 0.05
N MET A 495 21.86 17.22 0.06
CA MET A 495 23.23 16.79 -0.19
C MET A 495 23.72 17.15 -1.58
N ARG A 496 22.89 17.02 -2.61
CA ARG A 496 23.24 17.46 -3.97
C ARG A 496 23.54 18.96 -4.03
N ALA A 497 22.79 19.77 -3.32
CA ALA A 497 23.03 21.21 -3.23
C ALA A 497 24.34 21.50 -2.47
N ALA A 498 24.56 20.84 -1.33
CA ALA A 498 25.78 20.98 -0.55
C ALA A 498 27.04 20.62 -1.37
N ASP A 499 27.04 19.48 -2.07
CA ASP A 499 28.14 19.04 -2.92
C ASP A 499 28.35 19.99 -4.12
N TYR A 500 27.26 20.47 -4.73
CA TYR A 500 27.34 21.45 -5.81
C TYR A 500 28.04 22.77 -5.35
N TYR A 501 27.61 23.33 -4.21
CA TYR A 501 28.21 24.54 -3.69
C TYR A 501 29.63 24.33 -3.19
N LEU A 502 29.94 23.17 -2.64
CA LEU A 502 31.30 22.79 -2.26
C LEU A 502 32.22 22.78 -3.49
N SER A 503 31.79 22.18 -4.60
CA SER A 503 32.55 22.15 -5.87
C SER A 503 32.80 23.56 -6.47
N LYS A 504 31.99 24.56 -6.09
CA LYS A 504 32.12 25.95 -6.49
C LYS A 504 32.80 26.81 -5.42
N SER A 505 33.37 26.21 -4.38
CA SER A 505 34.00 26.90 -3.24
C SER A 505 33.08 27.89 -2.51
N GLN A 506 31.75 27.69 -2.62
CA GLN A 506 30.73 28.49 -1.94
C GLN A 506 30.40 27.91 -0.56
N CYS A 507 31.38 27.95 0.34
CA CYS A 507 31.31 27.26 1.64
C CYS A 507 30.10 27.65 2.51
N ALA A 508 29.67 28.91 2.49
CA ALA A 508 28.51 29.35 3.29
C ALA A 508 27.22 28.60 2.86
N LYS A 509 26.97 28.51 1.56
CA LYS A 509 25.81 27.78 1.01
C LYS A 509 25.98 26.25 1.20
N ALA A 510 27.15 25.69 0.91
CA ALA A 510 27.44 24.28 1.11
C ALA A 510 27.18 23.83 2.55
N ARG A 511 27.66 24.65 3.52
CA ARG A 511 27.47 24.42 4.95
C ARG A 511 25.98 24.47 5.35
N ALA A 512 25.23 25.45 4.83
CA ALA A 512 23.80 25.57 5.16
C ALA A 512 22.98 24.35 4.72
N ASP A 513 23.22 23.86 3.49
CA ASP A 513 22.51 22.67 3.01
C ASP A 513 23.01 21.37 3.68
N ALA A 514 24.31 21.28 4.03
CA ALA A 514 24.85 20.15 4.78
C ALA A 514 24.29 20.09 6.22
N LEU A 515 24.13 21.21 6.91
CA LEU A 515 23.47 21.27 8.23
C LEU A 515 22.00 20.85 8.12
N ALA A 516 21.26 21.38 7.14
CA ALA A 516 19.89 20.97 6.89
C ALA A 516 19.76 19.47 6.57
N ALA A 517 20.70 18.90 5.82
CA ALA A 517 20.75 17.45 5.56
C ALA A 517 21.05 16.66 6.84
N HIS A 518 21.94 17.15 7.69
CA HIS A 518 22.25 16.54 8.99
C HIS A 518 21.03 16.51 9.92
N ASP A 519 20.28 17.60 9.98
CA ASP A 519 19.06 17.67 10.80
C ASP A 519 18.00 16.66 10.33
N LEU A 520 17.91 16.40 9.03
CA LEU A 520 17.02 15.39 8.46
C LEU A 520 17.44 13.95 8.80
N PHE A 521 18.76 13.67 8.78
CA PHE A 521 19.35 12.36 9.05
C PHE A 521 20.64 12.47 9.87
N PRO A 522 20.55 12.62 11.19
CA PRO A 522 21.71 12.89 12.06
C PRO A 522 22.78 11.80 12.07
N SER A 523 22.43 10.56 11.73
CA SER A 523 23.37 9.44 11.68
C SER A 523 24.16 9.36 10.37
N SER A 524 23.78 10.12 9.34
CA SER A 524 24.45 10.07 8.03
C SER A 524 25.84 10.72 8.08
N PRO A 525 26.90 10.09 7.52
CA PRO A 525 28.24 10.66 7.44
C PRO A 525 28.38 11.74 6.37
N GLY A 526 27.53 11.74 5.32
CA GLY A 526 27.67 12.66 4.18
C GLY A 526 27.77 14.15 4.55
N PRO A 527 26.88 14.69 5.40
CA PRO A 527 26.96 16.08 5.81
C PRO A 527 28.28 16.44 6.52
N ARG A 528 28.82 15.52 7.34
CA ARG A 528 30.08 15.74 8.06
C ARG A 528 31.24 15.98 7.12
N HIS A 529 31.30 15.27 6.01
CA HIS A 529 32.33 15.47 4.98
C HIS A 529 32.35 16.92 4.45
N VAL A 530 31.17 17.45 4.12
CA VAL A 530 31.05 18.84 3.66
C VAL A 530 31.43 19.85 4.76
N LEU A 531 30.98 19.58 6.01
CA LEU A 531 31.24 20.45 7.14
C LEU A 531 32.72 20.51 7.53
N THR A 532 33.49 19.44 7.35
CA THR A 532 34.94 19.43 7.58
C THR A 532 35.70 20.21 6.52
N GLN A 533 35.25 20.22 5.26
CA GLN A 533 35.87 21.01 4.18
C GLN A 533 35.47 22.50 4.22
N CYS A 534 34.33 22.81 4.81
CA CYS A 534 33.82 24.15 5.00
C CYS A 534 33.63 24.45 6.50
N PRO A 535 34.73 24.62 7.29
CA PRO A 535 34.60 24.93 8.71
C PRO A 535 33.86 26.26 8.91
N GLY A 536 33.06 26.37 9.97
CA GLY A 536 32.44 27.62 10.38
C GLY A 536 33.53 28.62 10.82
N ARG A 537 33.37 29.87 10.42
CA ARG A 537 34.13 30.96 11.01
C ARG A 537 33.60 31.25 12.41
#